data_5f241d305c0ca199ec9c9d36369316ab
#
_entry.id   5f241d305c0ca199ec9c9d36369316ab
#
_cell.length_a   1.000
_cell.length_b   1.000
_cell.length_c   1.000
_cell.angle_alpha   90.00
_cell.angle_beta   90.00
_cell.angle_gamma   90.00
#
_symmetry.space_group_name_H-M   'P 1'
#
loop_
_entity.id
_entity.type
_entity.pdbx_description
1 polymer ?
#
loop_
_entity_poly.entity_id
_entity_poly.type
_entity_poly.pdbx_seq_one_letter_code
_entity_poly.pdbx_strand_id
1 'polypeptide(L)'
;MPVTKLLIANRGEIACRIMRTCREIDIPTVAVYSDSDRGSMHVRLAIESVPIGPTPARESYLRVDKLIEACRKTGADAVHPGYGFLAEDPGAVRKIQEAGITWLGPSADVLDLMDNKIAARDQIGRAHV
;
A
#
# COMPACT_ATOMS: atom_id res chain seq x y z
N MET A 1 16.61 -2.91 5.31
CA MET A 1 16.31 -4.26 4.82
C MET A 1 15.70 -4.16 3.44
N PRO A 2 16.23 -4.89 2.46
CA PRO A 2 15.63 -4.86 1.14
C PRO A 2 14.25 -5.52 1.15
N VAL A 3 13.34 -4.93 0.41
CA VAL A 3 12.01 -5.48 0.21
C VAL A 3 12.10 -6.57 -0.86
N THR A 4 11.61 -7.76 -0.55
CA THR A 4 11.65 -8.89 -1.48
C THR A 4 10.30 -9.14 -2.15
N LYS A 5 9.21 -8.78 -1.51
CA LYS A 5 7.86 -8.90 -2.05
C LYS A 5 6.96 -7.87 -1.37
N LEU A 6 6.24 -7.11 -2.16
CA LEU A 6 5.46 -5.98 -1.68
C LEU A 6 3.96 -6.23 -1.84
N LEU A 7 3.22 -6.16 -0.74
CA LEU A 7 1.77 -6.17 -0.79
C LEU A 7 1.27 -4.73 -0.93
N ILE A 8 0.40 -4.49 -1.91
CA ILE A 8 -0.15 -3.18 -2.17
C ILE A 8 -1.56 -3.13 -1.60
N ALA A 9 -1.71 -2.38 -0.51
CA ALA A 9 -2.96 -2.29 0.24
C ALA A 9 -3.83 -1.17 -0.31
N ASN A 10 -4.14 -1.25 -1.59
CA ASN A 10 -4.98 -0.28 -2.27
C ASN A 10 -5.55 -0.91 -3.54
N ARG A 11 -6.30 -0.14 -4.28
CA ARG A 11 -6.99 -0.61 -5.47
C ARG A 11 -6.88 0.41 -6.61
N GLY A 12 -7.37 0.02 -7.79
CA GLY A 12 -7.52 0.93 -8.91
C GLY A 12 -6.21 1.46 -9.46
N GLU A 13 -6.24 2.65 -9.99
CA GLU A 13 -5.09 3.27 -10.66
C GLU A 13 -3.90 3.46 -9.73
N ILE A 14 -4.16 3.76 -8.46
CA ILE A 14 -3.10 3.92 -7.47
C ILE A 14 -2.29 2.64 -7.33
N ALA A 15 -2.99 1.51 -7.17
CA ALA A 15 -2.34 0.20 -7.05
C ALA A 15 -1.58 -0.15 -8.33
N CYS A 16 -2.19 0.08 -9.49
CA CYS A 16 -1.55 -0.20 -10.78
C CYS A 16 -0.26 0.60 -10.96
N ARG A 17 -0.27 1.86 -10.57
CA ARG A 17 0.90 2.72 -10.70
C ARG A 17 2.06 2.22 -9.86
N ILE A 18 1.78 1.82 -8.62
CA ILE A 18 2.81 1.27 -7.74
C ILE A 18 3.35 -0.04 -8.32
N MET A 19 2.46 -0.89 -8.82
CA MET A 19 2.87 -2.16 -9.42
C MET A 19 3.77 -2.00 -10.64
N ARG A 20 3.48 -1.01 -11.47
CA ARG A 20 4.33 -0.72 -12.64
C ARG A 20 5.73 -0.31 -12.23
N THR A 21 5.84 0.54 -11.22
CA THR A 21 7.14 0.93 -10.67
C THR A 21 7.89 -0.27 -10.10
N CYS A 22 7.19 -1.11 -9.36
CA CYS A 22 7.79 -2.33 -8.79
C CYS A 22 8.29 -3.26 -9.87
N ARG A 23 7.55 -3.38 -10.98
CA ARG A 23 7.98 -4.19 -12.10
C ARG A 23 9.28 -3.67 -12.71
N GLU A 24 9.41 -2.35 -12.81
CA GLU A 24 10.62 -1.73 -13.36
C GLU A 24 11.85 -1.99 -12.50
N ILE A 25 11.66 -2.16 -11.19
CA ILE A 25 12.77 -2.43 -10.26
C ILE A 25 12.79 -3.89 -9.78
N ASP A 26 12.07 -4.76 -10.46
CA ASP A 26 12.04 -6.20 -10.21
C ASP A 26 11.61 -6.61 -8.80
N ILE A 27 10.63 -5.90 -8.24
CA ILE A 27 10.02 -6.28 -6.97
C ILE A 27 8.68 -6.95 -7.24
N PRO A 28 8.51 -8.23 -6.88
CA PRO A 28 7.22 -8.90 -7.02
C PRO A 28 6.16 -8.26 -6.14
N THR A 29 4.94 -8.17 -6.65
CA THR A 29 3.84 -7.53 -5.94
C THR A 29 2.72 -8.50 -5.65
N VAL A 30 2.01 -8.25 -4.54
CA VAL A 30 0.81 -8.96 -4.15
C VAL A 30 -0.34 -7.97 -4.17
N ALA A 31 -1.40 -8.30 -4.89
CA ALA A 31 -2.63 -7.51 -4.86
C ALA A 31 -3.57 -8.08 -3.82
N VAL A 32 -4.31 -7.20 -3.17
CA VAL A 32 -5.47 -7.60 -2.37
C VAL A 32 -6.70 -7.02 -3.05
N TYR A 33 -7.82 -7.69 -2.90
CA TYR A 33 -9.03 -7.23 -3.59
C TYR A 33 -10.30 -7.59 -2.83
N SER A 34 -11.23 -6.63 -2.82
CA SER A 34 -12.60 -6.88 -2.37
C SER A 34 -13.36 -7.64 -3.46
N ASP A 35 -14.53 -8.16 -3.12
CA ASP A 35 -15.32 -8.97 -4.04
C ASP A 35 -15.60 -8.28 -5.37
N SER A 36 -15.90 -6.98 -5.36
CA SER A 36 -16.19 -6.23 -6.58
C SER A 36 -14.96 -5.97 -7.45
N ASP A 37 -13.77 -6.09 -6.89
CA ASP A 37 -12.53 -5.81 -7.59
C ASP A 37 -11.82 -7.07 -8.13
N ARG A 38 -12.48 -8.21 -8.08
CA ARG A 38 -11.88 -9.50 -8.47
C ARG A 38 -11.24 -9.49 -9.85
N GLY A 39 -11.85 -8.83 -10.82
CA GLY A 39 -11.34 -8.76 -12.18
C GLY A 39 -10.59 -7.48 -12.49
N SER A 40 -10.26 -6.67 -11.51
CA SER A 40 -9.62 -5.38 -11.72
C SER A 40 -8.20 -5.50 -12.24
N MET A 41 -7.73 -4.44 -12.89
CA MET A 41 -6.41 -4.41 -13.51
C MET A 41 -5.30 -4.66 -12.50
N HIS A 42 -5.39 -4.09 -11.30
CA HIS A 42 -4.34 -4.27 -10.31
C HIS A 42 -4.19 -5.74 -9.89
N VAL A 43 -5.29 -6.50 -9.87
CA VAL A 43 -5.25 -7.93 -9.58
C VAL A 43 -4.48 -8.68 -10.66
N ARG A 44 -4.69 -8.29 -11.90
CA ARG A 44 -4.02 -8.95 -13.05
C ARG A 44 -2.55 -8.58 -13.17
N LEU A 45 -2.17 -7.39 -12.74
CA LEU A 45 -0.79 -6.93 -12.82
C LEU A 45 0.12 -7.53 -11.75
N ALA A 46 -0.45 -7.96 -10.63
CA ALA A 46 0.32 -8.52 -9.53
C ALA A 46 0.74 -9.97 -9.82
N ILE A 47 1.81 -10.41 -9.19
CA ILE A 47 2.26 -11.79 -9.30
C ILE A 47 1.31 -12.73 -8.54
N GLU A 48 0.84 -12.27 -7.39
CA GLU A 48 -0.11 -13.01 -6.56
C GLU A 48 -1.25 -12.07 -6.16
N SER A 49 -2.41 -12.65 -5.86
CA SER A 49 -3.55 -11.86 -5.38
C SER A 49 -4.28 -12.63 -4.29
N VAL A 50 -4.82 -11.88 -3.32
CA VAL A 50 -5.51 -12.44 -2.16
C VAL A 50 -6.85 -11.74 -1.98
N PRO A 51 -7.96 -12.48 -1.93
CA PRO A 51 -9.26 -11.87 -1.62
C PRO A 51 -9.31 -11.45 -0.16
N ILE A 52 -9.84 -10.27 0.10
CA ILE A 52 -9.91 -9.73 1.47
C ILE A 52 -11.33 -9.41 1.92
N GLY A 53 -12.33 -9.87 1.20
CA GLY A 53 -13.70 -9.85 1.69
C GLY A 53 -14.63 -8.92 0.94
N PRO A 54 -15.71 -8.48 1.62
CA PRO A 54 -16.78 -7.75 0.96
C PRO A 54 -16.36 -6.42 0.36
N THR A 55 -17.18 -5.94 -0.54
CA THR A 55 -16.94 -4.71 -1.29
C THR A 55 -16.70 -3.47 -0.44
N PRO A 56 -17.42 -3.22 0.69
CA PRO A 56 -17.11 -2.04 1.50
C PRO A 56 -15.67 -2.03 1.99
N ALA A 57 -15.00 -0.89 1.83
CA ALA A 57 -13.59 -0.75 2.20
C ALA A 57 -13.33 -1.07 3.68
N ARG A 58 -14.23 -0.66 4.57
CA ARG A 58 -14.08 -0.93 6.00
C ARG A 58 -14.08 -2.42 6.34
N GLU A 59 -14.59 -3.26 5.44
CA GLU A 59 -14.63 -4.71 5.63
C GLU A 59 -13.57 -5.44 4.81
N SER A 60 -12.76 -4.72 4.07
CA SER A 60 -11.72 -5.27 3.19
C SER A 60 -10.43 -4.46 3.28
N TYR A 61 -10.31 -3.39 2.51
CA TYR A 61 -9.06 -2.62 2.41
C TYR A 61 -8.64 -1.93 3.71
N LEU A 62 -9.59 -1.66 4.61
CA LEU A 62 -9.31 -1.06 5.92
C LEU A 62 -9.12 -2.09 7.04
N ARG A 63 -9.18 -3.38 6.72
CA ARG A 63 -8.99 -4.44 7.70
C ARG A 63 -7.52 -4.86 7.73
N VAL A 64 -6.79 -4.25 8.65
CA VAL A 64 -5.34 -4.51 8.78
C VAL A 64 -5.03 -5.96 9.11
N ASP A 65 -5.88 -6.64 9.86
CA ASP A 65 -5.73 -8.05 10.18
C ASP A 65 -5.73 -8.92 8.91
N LYS A 66 -6.59 -8.60 7.95
CA LYS A 66 -6.64 -9.32 6.68
C LYS A 66 -5.40 -9.07 5.84
N LEU A 67 -4.87 -7.86 5.89
CA LEU A 67 -3.65 -7.53 5.15
C LEU A 67 -2.42 -8.23 5.74
N ILE A 68 -2.34 -8.31 7.05
CA ILE A 68 -1.27 -9.06 7.73
C ILE A 68 -1.36 -10.53 7.36
N GLU A 69 -2.56 -11.09 7.36
CA GLU A 69 -2.76 -12.47 6.96
C GLU A 69 -2.36 -12.70 5.51
N ALA A 70 -2.69 -11.78 4.62
CA ALA A 70 -2.29 -11.86 3.22
C ALA A 70 -0.77 -11.84 3.07
N CYS A 71 -0.08 -11.02 3.87
CA CYS A 71 1.39 -11.03 3.87
C CYS A 71 1.94 -12.39 4.30
N ARG A 72 1.35 -12.98 5.34
CA ARG A 72 1.79 -14.29 5.81
C ARG A 72 1.58 -15.38 4.78
N LYS A 73 0.45 -15.35 4.08
CA LYS A 73 0.13 -16.34 3.04
C LYS A 73 1.06 -16.26 1.84
N THR A 74 1.49 -15.06 1.48
CA THR A 74 2.25 -14.84 0.25
C THR A 74 3.74 -14.67 0.48
N GLY A 75 4.15 -14.47 1.73
CA GLY A 75 5.53 -14.16 2.04
C GLY A 75 5.91 -12.69 1.78
N ALA A 76 4.92 -11.83 1.60
CA ALA A 76 5.20 -10.40 1.44
C ALA A 76 5.81 -9.85 2.73
N ASP A 77 6.91 -9.13 2.59
CA ASP A 77 7.65 -8.58 3.73
C ASP A 77 7.48 -7.08 3.88
N ALA A 78 6.70 -6.47 3.01
CA ALA A 78 6.42 -5.04 3.07
C ALA A 78 5.00 -4.76 2.59
N VAL A 79 4.44 -3.65 3.07
CA VAL A 79 3.13 -3.15 2.66
C VAL A 79 3.26 -1.71 2.20
N HIS A 80 2.68 -1.41 1.06
CA HIS A 80 2.54 -0.04 0.56
C HIS A 80 1.05 0.29 0.49
N PRO A 81 0.57 1.26 1.26
CA PRO A 81 -0.86 1.57 1.33
C PRO A 81 -1.38 2.48 0.22
N GLY A 82 -0.52 3.09 -0.56
CA GLY A 82 -0.93 4.09 -1.54
C GLY A 82 -1.46 5.35 -0.87
N TYR A 83 -2.55 5.88 -1.39
CA TYR A 83 -3.24 7.05 -0.84
C TYR A 83 -4.60 6.62 -0.27
N GLY A 84 -5.03 7.29 0.79
CA GLY A 84 -6.29 6.97 1.45
C GLY A 84 -6.21 5.62 2.17
N PHE A 85 -7.36 5.07 2.51
CA PHE A 85 -7.45 3.79 3.22
C PHE A 85 -6.51 3.75 4.41
N LEU A 86 -5.68 2.71 4.51
CA LEU A 86 -4.77 2.55 5.64
C LEU A 86 -3.66 3.59 5.69
N ALA A 87 -3.37 4.29 4.59
CA ALA A 87 -2.33 5.30 4.57
C ALA A 87 -2.55 6.39 5.62
N GLU A 88 -3.80 6.60 6.02
CA GLU A 88 -4.19 7.64 6.98
C GLU A 88 -4.46 7.10 8.38
N ASP A 89 -4.23 5.82 8.62
CA ASP A 89 -4.55 5.17 9.90
C ASP A 89 -3.28 4.84 10.67
N PRO A 90 -2.90 5.66 11.69
CA PRO A 90 -1.69 5.38 12.46
C PRO A 90 -1.75 4.09 13.27
N GLY A 91 -2.94 3.65 13.65
CA GLY A 91 -3.12 2.37 14.34
C GLY A 91 -2.77 1.20 13.44
N ALA A 92 -3.12 1.28 12.16
CA ALA A 92 -2.78 0.26 11.18
C ALA A 92 -1.27 0.18 10.96
N VAL A 93 -0.61 1.32 10.86
CA VAL A 93 0.86 1.38 10.72
C VAL A 93 1.52 0.61 11.85
N ARG A 94 1.10 0.90 13.08
CA ARG A 94 1.67 0.27 14.27
C ARG A 94 1.48 -1.24 14.26
N LYS A 95 0.28 -1.69 13.93
CA LYS A 95 -0.01 -3.14 13.88
C LYS A 95 0.83 -3.87 12.84
N ILE A 96 1.00 -3.27 11.68
CA ILE A 96 1.81 -3.85 10.61
C ILE A 96 3.27 -3.93 11.03
N GLN A 97 3.79 -2.87 11.63
CA GLN A 97 5.17 -2.86 12.12
C GLN A 97 5.38 -3.87 13.25
N GLU A 98 4.43 -3.99 14.16
CA GLU A 98 4.49 -4.98 15.25
C GLU A 98 4.47 -6.42 14.71
N ALA A 99 3.85 -6.64 13.56
CA ALA A 99 3.84 -7.94 12.90
C ALA A 99 5.16 -8.25 12.18
N GLY A 100 6.13 -7.35 12.23
CA GLY A 100 7.43 -7.54 11.59
C GLY A 100 7.43 -7.23 10.09
N ILE A 101 6.42 -6.53 9.62
CA ILE A 101 6.26 -6.19 8.20
C ILE A 101 6.69 -4.73 8.01
N THR A 102 7.48 -4.48 6.97
CA THR A 102 7.94 -3.13 6.65
C THR A 102 6.78 -2.30 6.09
N TRP A 103 6.56 -1.15 6.65
CA TRP A 103 5.57 -0.19 6.17
C TRP A 103 6.25 0.81 5.25
N LEU A 104 5.86 0.83 3.98
CA LEU A 104 6.42 1.76 2.98
C LEU A 104 5.55 2.99 2.75
N GLY A 105 4.43 3.06 3.44
CA GLY A 105 3.58 4.24 3.40
C GLY A 105 4.00 5.26 4.43
N PRO A 106 3.28 6.37 4.49
CA PRO A 106 3.55 7.39 5.49
C PRO A 106 3.19 6.87 6.89
N SER A 107 4.21 6.77 7.77
CA SER A 107 3.98 6.68 9.21
C SER A 107 3.63 8.09 9.70
N ALA A 108 3.24 8.25 10.98
CA ALA A 108 2.98 9.57 11.51
C ALA A 108 4.18 10.50 11.29
N ASP A 109 5.40 9.99 11.55
CA ASP A 109 6.61 10.76 11.35
C ASP A 109 6.90 11.02 9.87
N VAL A 110 6.67 10.02 9.02
CA VAL A 110 6.87 10.16 7.58
C VAL A 110 5.80 11.05 6.97
N LEU A 111 4.57 11.00 7.48
CA LEU A 111 3.53 11.93 7.06
C LEU A 111 3.92 13.36 7.36
N ASP A 112 4.49 13.61 8.54
CA ASP A 112 5.00 14.93 8.88
C ASP A 112 6.13 15.34 7.93
N LEU A 113 7.05 14.43 7.66
CA LEU A 113 8.14 14.68 6.71
C LEU A 113 7.62 14.91 5.29
N MET A 114 6.64 14.14 4.86
CA MET A 114 6.04 14.30 3.54
C MET A 114 5.25 15.59 3.44
N ASP A 115 4.51 15.95 4.48
CA ASP A 115 3.79 17.21 4.54
C ASP A 115 4.78 18.37 4.45
N ASN A 116 5.88 18.31 5.18
CA ASN A 116 6.94 19.30 5.10
C ASN A 116 7.57 19.34 3.71
N LYS A 117 7.77 18.18 3.11
CA LYS A 117 8.33 18.07 1.78
C LYS A 117 7.37 18.63 0.73
N ILE A 118 6.09 18.33 0.85
CA ILE A 118 5.06 18.86 -0.03
C ILE A 118 4.95 20.37 0.15
N ALA A 119 4.94 20.85 1.38
CA ALA A 119 4.92 22.27 1.66
C ALA A 119 6.15 22.96 1.09
N ALA A 120 7.33 22.39 1.27
CA ALA A 120 8.56 22.91 0.70
C ALA A 120 8.53 22.89 -0.82
N ARG A 121 8.01 21.80 -1.41
CA ARG A 121 7.86 21.67 -2.85
C ARG A 121 6.87 22.69 -3.40
N ASP A 122 5.76 22.91 -2.71
CA ASP A 122 4.77 23.89 -3.11
C ASP A 122 5.36 25.29 -3.05
N GLN A 123 6.12 25.60 -2.00
CA GLN A 123 6.81 26.88 -1.89
C GLN A 123 7.85 27.04 -2.99
N ILE A 124 8.62 26.00 -3.26
CA ILE A 124 9.60 26.00 -4.34
C ILE A 124 8.88 26.12 -5.68
N GLY A 125 7.82 25.36 -5.89
CA GLY A 125 7.02 25.41 -7.10
C GLY A 125 6.42 26.78 -7.32
N ARG A 126 5.91 27.41 -6.27
CA ARG A 126 5.37 28.76 -6.35
C ARG A 126 6.46 29.78 -6.62
N ALA A 127 7.64 29.55 -6.11
CA ALA A 127 8.79 30.44 -6.35
C ALA A 127 9.36 30.26 -7.75
N HIS A 128 9.23 29.07 -8.33
CA HIS A 128 9.81 28.71 -9.62
C HIS A 128 8.80 28.76 -10.77
N VAL A 129 7.53 28.82 -10.46
CA VAL A 129 6.47 28.87 -11.48
C VAL A 129 5.97 30.29 -11.70
#